data_5cddfa3d391c63625e28ad99b178f8c0
#
_entry.id   5cddfa3d391c63625e28ad99b178f8c0
#
_cell.length_a   1.000
_cell.length_b   1.000
_cell.length_c   1.000
_cell.angle_alpha   90.00
_cell.angle_beta   90.00
_cell.angle_gamma   90.00
#
_symmetry.space_group_name_H-M   'P 1'
#
loop_
_entity.id
_entity.type
_entity.pdbx_description
1 polymer ?
#
loop_
_entity_poly.entity_id
_entity_poly.type
_entity_poly.pdbx_seq_one_letter_code
_entity_poly.pdbx_strand_id
1 'polypeptide(L)'
;MGNERGHLLCVIIPTYNNAGTVRQVIDDVLKYCPQIIVVNDGSTDGTSEILNALPSTVTIVSYERNRGKGHALVAGFRKAMEMGFTHAITIDADGQHFADDIPRFIEALDHHKDAIIVGTRNLTEKNMPRQNTFANRFSNFWFRLQTGIDLQDTQSGYRLYTLSQLRGLSMITSRYEAELELLVYAAWAGTQIISVPVKVYYPPAEERVSHFRPVYDFVRISILNTFLCIAALFVWLRQWAYTIFSFCYFLGFAIDMTIRGFFLITLGGATKEHKLKYHTILQRKSRFVINHVPGTTFSYSNPHGETFEKPAMMISNHQSHLDLMAIMMLTPKLIILTKNWVWHNPFYGIVIRYADFFPISDTEQMMNDLKMKVEEGYSVMIFPEGTRSEDGRIQRFHRGAFYLAEQLGLDILPVFIDGFEQVLPKKSWHLHPGHMSMEVMPRETEALGYRVMTRKMHQVYLEKKG
;
A
#
# COMPACT_ATOMS: atom_id res chain seq x y z
N MET A 1 7.24 23.95 -9.46
CA MET A 1 7.00 23.08 -10.62
C MET A 1 6.82 21.67 -10.07
N GLY A 2 5.66 21.06 -10.26
CA GLY A 2 5.49 19.63 -9.99
C GLY A 2 6.37 18.86 -10.97
N ASN A 3 6.92 17.76 -10.51
CA ASN A 3 7.56 16.79 -11.41
C ASN A 3 6.51 16.46 -12.49
N GLU A 4 6.88 16.21 -13.73
CA GLU A 4 5.97 15.90 -14.85
C GLU A 4 4.95 14.78 -14.56
N ARG A 5 5.04 14.15 -13.38
CA ARG A 5 4.23 13.04 -12.86
C ARG A 5 3.31 13.39 -11.68
N GLY A 6 3.12 14.68 -11.35
CA GLY A 6 2.08 15.13 -10.41
C GLY A 6 2.43 15.09 -8.91
N HIS A 7 3.66 14.75 -8.52
CA HIS A 7 4.09 14.81 -7.12
C HIS A 7 4.54 16.24 -6.73
N LEU A 8 3.88 16.84 -5.75
CA LEU A 8 4.30 18.09 -5.15
C LEU A 8 5.29 17.77 -4.01
N LEU A 9 6.58 17.89 -4.31
CA LEU A 9 7.69 17.52 -3.43
C LEU A 9 8.42 18.74 -2.90
N CYS A 10 8.80 18.73 -1.61
CA CYS A 10 9.74 19.67 -1.01
C CYS A 10 10.86 18.92 -0.25
N VAL A 11 11.94 19.65 0.07
CA VAL A 11 12.98 19.16 0.96
C VAL A 11 12.91 19.92 2.28
N ILE A 12 12.90 19.19 3.41
CA ILE A 12 12.91 19.73 4.77
C ILE A 12 14.31 19.55 5.35
N ILE A 13 14.90 20.64 5.82
CA ILE A 13 16.24 20.67 6.41
C ILE A 13 16.11 21.15 7.87
N PRO A 14 16.02 20.22 8.84
CA PRO A 14 16.12 20.60 10.26
C PRO A 14 17.56 21.02 10.57
N THR A 15 17.73 22.15 11.26
CA THR A 15 19.05 22.67 11.62
C THR A 15 19.10 23.19 13.04
N TYR A 16 20.21 22.92 13.72
CA TYR A 16 20.56 23.48 15.03
C TYR A 16 22.07 23.60 15.15
N ASN A 17 22.59 24.83 15.24
CA ASN A 17 24.02 25.12 15.35
C ASN A 17 24.87 24.48 14.24
N ASN A 18 24.53 24.74 13.00
CA ASN A 18 25.21 24.22 11.80
C ASN A 18 25.73 25.37 10.91
N ALA A 19 26.24 26.47 11.48
CA ALA A 19 26.72 27.62 10.70
C ALA A 19 27.77 27.25 9.65
N GLY A 20 28.61 26.22 9.91
CA GLY A 20 29.66 25.79 8.98
C GLY A 20 29.18 25.02 7.77
N THR A 21 27.99 24.43 7.78
CA THR A 21 27.56 23.47 6.76
C THR A 21 26.19 23.79 6.12
N VAL A 22 25.31 24.46 6.85
CA VAL A 22 23.90 24.66 6.44
C VAL A 22 23.79 25.36 5.08
N ARG A 23 24.63 26.35 4.78
CA ARG A 23 24.61 27.09 3.52
C ARG A 23 24.91 26.15 2.34
N GLN A 24 25.98 25.37 2.46
CA GLN A 24 26.40 24.42 1.41
C GLN A 24 25.31 23.36 1.17
N VAL A 25 24.72 22.80 2.24
CA VAL A 25 23.65 21.80 2.12
C VAL A 25 22.45 22.39 1.36
N ILE A 26 22.04 23.63 1.67
CA ILE A 26 20.94 24.30 0.97
C ILE A 26 21.29 24.53 -0.50
N ASP A 27 22.48 25.05 -0.81
CA ASP A 27 22.92 25.31 -2.18
C ASP A 27 23.03 24.01 -2.99
N ASP A 28 23.42 22.91 -2.37
CA ASP A 28 23.46 21.60 -3.03
C ASP A 28 22.05 21.03 -3.27
N VAL A 29 21.14 21.15 -2.33
CA VAL A 29 19.74 20.70 -2.47
C VAL A 29 19.01 21.51 -3.55
N LEU A 30 19.28 22.82 -3.65
CA LEU A 30 18.66 23.68 -4.70
C LEU A 30 18.96 23.21 -6.14
N LYS A 31 20.04 22.48 -6.35
CA LYS A 31 20.37 21.90 -7.67
C LYS A 31 19.37 20.82 -8.13
N TYR A 32 18.69 20.15 -7.16
CA TYR A 32 17.80 19.01 -7.41
C TYR A 32 16.34 19.30 -7.05
N CYS A 33 16.10 20.14 -6.04
CA CYS A 33 14.76 20.52 -5.60
C CYS A 33 14.73 22.02 -5.25
N PRO A 34 13.94 22.85 -5.97
CA PRO A 34 13.85 24.26 -5.69
C PRO A 34 12.96 24.61 -4.48
N GLN A 35 12.18 23.65 -3.99
CA GLN A 35 11.25 23.83 -2.86
C GLN A 35 11.90 23.35 -1.57
N ILE A 36 12.40 24.27 -0.76
CA ILE A 36 13.11 23.97 0.49
C ILE A 36 12.40 24.63 1.67
N ILE A 37 12.25 23.86 2.73
CA ILE A 37 11.78 24.33 4.04
C ILE A 37 12.92 24.07 5.04
N VAL A 38 13.54 25.13 5.55
CA VAL A 38 14.55 25.03 6.61
C VAL A 38 13.88 25.27 7.95
N VAL A 39 14.10 24.37 8.89
CA VAL A 39 13.57 24.52 10.26
C VAL A 39 14.73 24.77 11.22
N ASN A 40 14.88 26.02 11.63
CA ASN A 40 15.88 26.45 12.61
C ASN A 40 15.36 26.22 14.05
N ASP A 41 15.88 25.21 14.71
CA ASP A 41 15.46 24.80 16.04
C ASP A 41 16.20 25.59 17.16
N GLY A 42 16.17 26.92 17.08
CA GLY A 42 16.72 27.80 18.09
C GLY A 42 18.24 27.81 18.11
N SER A 43 18.90 27.91 16.96
CA SER A 43 20.36 28.02 16.87
C SER A 43 20.88 29.27 17.57
N THR A 44 22.04 29.12 18.21
CA THR A 44 22.74 30.15 19.00
C THR A 44 24.10 30.53 18.43
N ASP A 45 24.50 29.93 17.31
CA ASP A 45 25.67 30.26 16.52
C ASP A 45 25.31 31.18 15.34
N GLY A 46 26.16 31.34 14.35
CA GLY A 46 25.88 32.13 13.13
C GLY A 46 24.88 31.54 12.16
N THR A 47 24.16 30.45 12.50
CA THR A 47 23.20 29.79 11.60
C THR A 47 22.04 30.72 11.24
N SER A 48 21.50 31.46 12.22
CA SER A 48 20.34 32.34 11.96
C SER A 48 20.67 33.47 10.99
N GLU A 49 21.85 34.05 11.07
CA GLU A 49 22.35 35.10 10.17
C GLU A 49 22.49 34.56 8.75
N ILE A 50 23.03 33.35 8.59
CA ILE A 50 23.16 32.69 7.30
C ILE A 50 21.77 32.45 6.67
N LEU A 51 20.81 31.96 7.46
CA LEU A 51 19.46 31.70 6.99
C LEU A 51 18.74 32.96 6.56
N ASN A 52 18.87 34.05 7.31
CA ASN A 52 18.27 35.36 7.00
C ASN A 52 18.82 35.98 5.70
N ALA A 53 20.02 35.58 5.29
CA ALA A 53 20.63 36.03 4.02
C ALA A 53 20.24 35.17 2.82
N LEU A 54 19.38 34.16 2.97
CA LEU A 54 18.92 33.31 1.88
C LEU A 54 17.86 34.01 1.03
N PRO A 55 17.72 33.62 -0.27
CA PRO A 55 16.65 34.15 -1.12
C PRO A 55 15.27 33.72 -0.61
N SER A 56 14.25 34.52 -0.87
CA SER A 56 12.87 34.29 -0.44
C SER A 56 12.22 33.02 -1.01
N THR A 57 12.89 32.34 -1.92
CA THR A 57 12.48 31.00 -2.43
C THR A 57 12.66 29.89 -1.42
N VAL A 58 13.51 30.08 -0.40
CA VAL A 58 13.70 29.15 0.71
C VAL A 58 12.78 29.55 1.86
N THR A 59 11.87 28.66 2.23
CA THR A 59 10.96 28.89 3.37
C THR A 59 11.68 28.60 4.68
N ILE A 60 11.68 29.54 5.61
CA ILE A 60 12.34 29.39 6.91
C ILE A 60 11.27 29.35 8.00
N VAL A 61 11.38 28.36 8.89
CA VAL A 61 10.62 28.22 10.14
C VAL A 61 11.62 28.29 11.29
N SER A 62 11.50 29.25 12.20
CA SER A 62 12.46 29.45 13.30
C SER A 62 11.78 29.42 14.66
N TYR A 63 12.48 28.88 15.64
CA TYR A 63 12.14 28.91 17.07
C TYR A 63 13.16 29.68 17.85
N GLU A 64 12.75 30.30 18.97
CA GLU A 64 13.63 31.00 19.86
C GLU A 64 14.50 30.07 20.71
N ARG A 65 14.06 28.83 20.94
CA ARG A 65 14.74 27.84 21.78
C ARG A 65 14.71 26.47 21.16
N ASN A 66 15.78 25.71 21.37
CA ASN A 66 15.87 24.31 20.92
C ASN A 66 14.77 23.44 21.57
N ARG A 67 13.98 22.80 20.73
CA ARG A 67 12.90 21.86 21.09
C ARG A 67 13.21 20.42 20.72
N GLY A 68 14.24 20.22 19.92
CA GLY A 68 14.73 18.93 19.45
C GLY A 68 14.34 18.58 18.02
N LYS A 69 15.14 17.72 17.40
CA LYS A 69 15.02 17.34 15.98
C LYS A 69 13.62 16.85 15.60
N GLY A 70 13.01 16.02 16.45
CA GLY A 70 11.64 15.51 16.21
C GLY A 70 10.60 16.63 16.12
N HIS A 71 10.71 17.64 17.00
CA HIS A 71 9.84 18.81 16.94
C HIS A 71 10.06 19.64 15.67
N ALA A 72 11.32 19.80 15.25
CA ALA A 72 11.66 20.47 14.01
C ALA A 72 11.09 19.75 12.79
N LEU A 73 11.16 18.42 12.76
CA LEU A 73 10.56 17.60 11.67
C LEU A 73 9.04 17.78 11.61
N VAL A 74 8.33 17.70 12.74
CA VAL A 74 6.87 17.91 12.78
C VAL A 74 6.49 19.30 12.26
N ALA A 75 7.25 20.32 12.64
CA ALA A 75 7.01 21.67 12.14
C ALA A 75 7.25 21.77 10.63
N GLY A 76 8.30 21.16 10.12
CA GLY A 76 8.59 21.08 8.70
C GLY A 76 7.48 20.37 7.92
N PHE A 77 7.02 19.22 8.41
CA PHE A 77 5.90 18.47 7.79
C PHE A 77 4.60 19.29 7.79
N ARG A 78 4.29 19.95 8.92
CA ARG A 78 3.12 20.83 8.99
C ARG A 78 3.21 21.94 7.97
N LYS A 79 4.36 22.63 7.90
CA LYS A 79 4.60 23.71 6.94
C LYS A 79 4.50 23.22 5.50
N ALA A 80 5.05 22.05 5.20
CA ALA A 80 4.92 21.43 3.88
C ALA A 80 3.46 21.15 3.51
N MET A 81 2.67 20.60 4.43
CA MET A 81 1.23 20.37 4.21
C MET A 81 0.45 21.67 4.03
N GLU A 82 0.76 22.73 4.80
CA GLU A 82 0.15 24.06 4.65
C GLU A 82 0.44 24.69 3.27
N MET A 83 1.62 24.42 2.73
CA MET A 83 2.03 24.87 1.38
C MET A 83 1.49 23.99 0.26
N GLY A 84 0.74 22.91 0.58
CA GLY A 84 0.12 22.01 -0.39
C GLY A 84 1.02 20.92 -0.94
N PHE A 85 2.19 20.68 -0.34
CA PHE A 85 3.05 19.56 -0.74
C PHE A 85 2.42 18.21 -0.34
N THR A 86 2.63 17.22 -1.18
CA THR A 86 2.17 15.84 -0.94
C THR A 86 3.27 14.96 -0.38
N HIS A 87 4.53 15.30 -0.67
CA HIS A 87 5.72 14.54 -0.27
C HIS A 87 6.80 15.47 0.27
N ALA A 88 7.60 14.96 1.19
CA ALA A 88 8.74 15.68 1.73
C ALA A 88 9.95 14.77 1.88
N ILE A 89 11.10 15.22 1.43
CA ILE A 89 12.39 14.60 1.73
C ILE A 89 13.01 15.33 2.91
N THR A 90 13.47 14.61 3.94
CA THR A 90 14.28 15.17 5.03
C THR A 90 15.75 14.92 4.76
N ILE A 91 16.59 15.91 4.99
CA ILE A 91 18.06 15.81 4.93
C ILE A 91 18.66 16.63 6.06
N ASP A 92 19.69 16.09 6.73
CA ASP A 92 20.34 16.77 7.85
C ASP A 92 21.26 17.90 7.38
N ALA A 93 21.36 18.98 8.16
CA ALA A 93 22.16 20.17 7.83
C ALA A 93 23.67 20.00 8.13
N ASP A 94 24.11 18.80 8.56
CA ASP A 94 25.51 18.53 8.97
C ASP A 94 26.45 18.23 7.79
N GLY A 95 25.92 18.15 6.57
CA GLY A 95 26.67 17.89 5.35
C GLY A 95 27.14 16.45 5.17
N GLN A 96 26.63 15.50 5.97
CA GLN A 96 26.99 14.09 5.82
C GLN A 96 26.29 13.42 4.63
N HIS A 97 25.11 13.85 4.25
CA HIS A 97 24.31 13.32 3.13
C HIS A 97 24.46 14.17 1.87
N PHE A 98 24.47 13.52 0.73
CA PHE A 98 24.62 14.16 -0.57
C PHE A 98 23.26 14.41 -1.25
N ALA A 99 23.04 15.64 -1.70
CA ALA A 99 21.81 16.01 -2.41
C ALA A 99 21.65 15.31 -3.77
N ASP A 100 22.71 14.80 -4.35
CA ASP A 100 22.68 14.04 -5.62
C ASP A 100 22.01 12.65 -5.51
N ASP A 101 21.65 12.22 -4.30
CA ASP A 101 20.81 11.05 -4.06
C ASP A 101 19.30 11.36 -4.11
N ILE A 102 18.87 12.64 -4.12
CA ILE A 102 17.44 13.04 -4.23
C ILE A 102 16.73 12.36 -5.42
N PRO A 103 17.32 12.28 -6.63
CA PRO A 103 16.68 11.60 -7.76
C PRO A 103 16.33 10.13 -7.48
N ARG A 104 17.12 9.41 -6.67
CA ARG A 104 16.84 8.01 -6.30
C ARG A 104 15.58 7.88 -5.43
N PHE A 105 15.33 8.83 -4.54
CA PHE A 105 14.10 8.86 -3.76
C PHE A 105 12.89 9.13 -4.66
N ILE A 106 13.02 10.02 -5.63
CA ILE A 106 11.96 10.34 -6.60
C ILE A 106 11.66 9.12 -7.48
N GLU A 107 12.68 8.44 -7.98
CA GLU A 107 12.51 7.20 -8.76
C GLU A 107 11.81 6.11 -7.92
N ALA A 108 12.23 5.92 -6.68
CA ALA A 108 11.57 4.97 -5.78
C ALA A 108 10.12 5.35 -5.47
N LEU A 109 9.81 6.65 -5.32
CA LEU A 109 8.45 7.16 -5.13
C LEU A 109 7.54 6.85 -6.33
N ASP A 110 8.04 6.97 -7.55
CA ASP A 110 7.28 6.61 -8.76
C ASP A 110 6.81 5.14 -8.73
N HIS A 111 7.56 4.29 -8.03
CA HIS A 111 7.25 2.87 -7.86
C HIS A 111 6.45 2.56 -6.59
N HIS A 112 6.47 3.43 -5.58
CA HIS A 112 5.88 3.22 -4.26
C HIS A 112 5.24 4.52 -3.74
N LYS A 113 4.13 4.93 -4.34
CA LYS A 113 3.49 6.26 -4.16
C LYS A 113 3.15 6.62 -2.70
N ASP A 114 2.82 5.61 -1.87
CA ASP A 114 2.38 5.80 -0.48
C ASP A 114 3.38 5.27 0.55
N ALA A 115 4.65 5.04 0.15
CA ALA A 115 5.67 4.53 1.03
C ALA A 115 6.43 5.62 1.78
N ILE A 116 7.01 5.26 2.93
CA ILE A 116 8.15 5.96 3.49
C ILE A 116 9.42 5.32 2.91
N ILE A 117 10.28 6.14 2.32
CA ILE A 117 11.53 5.68 1.70
C ILE A 117 12.70 6.12 2.56
N VAL A 118 13.48 5.17 3.06
CA VAL A 118 14.61 5.40 3.95
C VAL A 118 15.93 5.26 3.18
N GLY A 119 16.75 6.29 3.21
CA GLY A 119 18.10 6.25 2.66
C GLY A 119 18.99 5.36 3.53
N THR A 120 19.49 4.27 2.97
CA THR A 120 20.30 3.28 3.69
C THR A 120 21.77 3.49 3.40
N ARG A 121 22.57 3.71 4.45
CA ARG A 121 24.00 3.87 4.38
C ARG A 121 24.69 2.53 4.20
N ASN A 122 25.80 2.52 3.46
CA ASN A 122 26.65 1.33 3.39
C ASN A 122 27.46 1.19 4.69
N LEU A 123 27.00 0.32 5.59
CA LEU A 123 27.61 0.10 6.91
C LEU A 123 28.96 -0.65 6.87
N THR A 124 29.43 -1.05 5.68
CA THR A 124 30.70 -1.78 5.50
C THR A 124 31.86 -0.86 5.06
N GLU A 125 31.62 0.44 4.91
CA GLU A 125 32.66 1.37 4.51
C GLU A 125 33.76 1.49 5.57
N LYS A 126 35.03 1.56 5.09
CA LYS A 126 36.25 1.52 5.94
C LYS A 126 36.37 2.64 6.98
N ASN A 127 35.67 3.76 6.78
CA ASN A 127 35.75 4.93 7.63
C ASN A 127 34.60 5.03 8.67
N MET A 128 33.72 4.04 8.73
CA MET A 128 32.60 4.06 9.66
C MET A 128 33.03 3.70 11.08
N PRO A 129 32.72 4.52 12.10
CA PRO A 129 33.02 4.21 13.49
C PRO A 129 32.29 2.92 13.93
N ARG A 130 33.02 2.00 14.59
CA ARG A 130 32.45 0.72 15.11
C ARG A 130 31.27 0.93 16.04
N GLN A 131 31.25 2.01 16.80
CA GLN A 131 30.15 2.36 17.70
C GLN A 131 28.86 2.67 16.95
N ASN A 132 28.92 3.36 15.82
CA ASN A 132 27.76 3.64 14.98
C ASN A 132 27.17 2.37 14.36
N THR A 133 28.02 1.41 13.97
CA THR A 133 27.58 0.11 13.45
C THR A 133 26.83 -0.70 14.50
N PHE A 134 27.32 -0.71 15.77
CA PHE A 134 26.62 -1.38 16.87
C PHE A 134 25.27 -0.72 17.18
N ALA A 135 25.24 0.60 17.33
CA ALA A 135 24.02 1.36 17.61
C ALA A 135 22.97 1.19 16.51
N ASN A 136 23.39 1.17 15.24
CA ASN A 136 22.51 0.93 14.10
C ASN A 136 21.94 -0.50 14.11
N ARG A 137 22.79 -1.52 14.28
CA ARG A 137 22.33 -2.92 14.37
C ARG A 137 21.36 -3.13 15.53
N PHE A 138 21.65 -2.49 16.68
CA PHE A 138 20.78 -2.53 17.86
C PHE A 138 19.41 -1.88 17.55
N SER A 139 19.40 -0.71 16.92
CA SER A 139 18.17 -0.03 16.53
C SER A 139 17.37 -0.85 15.51
N ASN A 140 18.01 -1.42 14.49
CA ASN A 140 17.39 -2.26 13.48
C ASN A 140 16.78 -3.54 14.09
N PHE A 141 17.46 -4.18 15.04
CA PHE A 141 16.93 -5.34 15.78
C PHE A 141 15.62 -5.00 16.50
N TRP A 142 15.59 -3.88 17.25
CA TRP A 142 14.38 -3.47 17.96
C TRP A 142 13.26 -3.08 17.01
N PHE A 143 13.56 -2.35 15.94
CA PHE A 143 12.59 -2.00 14.92
C PHE A 143 11.94 -3.25 14.28
N ARG A 144 12.77 -4.24 13.91
CA ARG A 144 12.29 -5.52 13.39
C ARG A 144 11.41 -6.26 14.40
N LEU A 145 11.81 -6.28 15.68
CA LEU A 145 11.02 -6.89 16.76
C LEU A 145 9.67 -6.20 16.94
N GLN A 146 9.62 -4.86 16.82
CA GLN A 146 8.41 -4.07 17.03
C GLN A 146 7.45 -4.09 15.83
N THR A 147 7.98 -4.22 14.61
CA THR A 147 7.21 -4.03 13.38
C THR A 147 7.13 -5.27 12.47
N GLY A 148 8.06 -6.21 12.63
CA GLY A 148 8.25 -7.32 11.69
C GLY A 148 8.97 -6.95 10.39
N ILE A 149 9.32 -5.66 10.19
CA ILE A 149 9.98 -5.17 8.98
C ILE A 149 11.50 -5.21 9.15
N ASP A 150 12.20 -5.78 8.17
CA ASP A 150 13.66 -5.82 8.14
C ASP A 150 14.20 -4.58 7.40
N LEU A 151 14.55 -3.54 8.16
CA LEU A 151 15.12 -2.30 7.65
C LEU A 151 16.62 -2.27 7.99
N GLN A 152 17.44 -1.95 7.00
CA GLN A 152 18.90 -2.01 7.14
C GLN A 152 19.48 -0.81 7.89
N ASP A 153 18.79 0.34 7.90
CA ASP A 153 19.25 1.57 8.56
C ASP A 153 18.08 2.39 9.09
N THR A 154 17.73 2.15 10.36
CA THR A 154 16.66 2.88 11.05
C THR A 154 17.11 4.24 11.61
N GLN A 155 18.42 4.53 11.58
CA GLN A 155 18.97 5.77 12.14
C GLN A 155 19.26 6.86 11.10
N SER A 156 19.13 6.53 9.81
CA SER A 156 19.30 7.55 8.78
C SER A 156 18.19 8.59 8.84
N GLY A 157 18.55 9.87 8.87
CA GLY A 157 17.65 11.03 8.78
C GLY A 157 17.29 11.42 7.35
N TYR A 158 17.93 10.78 6.34
CA TYR A 158 17.66 11.02 4.94
C TYR A 158 16.52 10.13 4.47
N ARG A 159 15.32 10.70 4.40
CA ARG A 159 14.08 9.95 4.15
C ARG A 159 13.13 10.74 3.28
N LEU A 160 12.32 10.02 2.49
CA LEU A 160 11.14 10.58 1.84
C LEU A 160 9.88 10.11 2.56
N TYR A 161 8.98 11.04 2.82
CA TYR A 161 7.70 10.80 3.48
C TYR A 161 6.55 11.19 2.58
N THR A 162 5.54 10.32 2.49
CA THR A 162 4.22 10.65 1.97
C THR A 162 3.43 11.35 3.07
N LEU A 163 3.19 12.67 2.94
CA LEU A 163 2.64 13.50 4.01
C LEU A 163 1.23 13.11 4.46
N SER A 164 0.43 12.52 3.56
CA SER A 164 -0.89 11.98 3.91
C SER A 164 -0.82 10.86 4.95
N GLN A 165 0.23 10.04 4.90
CA GLN A 165 0.45 8.92 5.84
C GLN A 165 0.89 9.39 7.23
N LEU A 166 1.32 10.66 7.36
CA LEU A 166 1.70 11.26 8.65
C LEU A 166 0.51 11.94 9.36
N ARG A 167 -0.62 12.10 8.69
CA ARG A 167 -1.82 12.70 9.29
C ARG A 167 -2.35 11.84 10.43
N GLY A 168 -2.50 12.45 11.61
CA GLY A 168 -3.00 11.75 12.80
C GLY A 168 -1.94 10.98 13.59
N LEU A 169 -0.70 10.88 13.10
CA LEU A 169 0.40 10.35 13.91
C LEU A 169 0.83 11.42 14.93
N SER A 170 0.74 11.08 16.21
CA SER A 170 1.18 11.92 17.31
C SER A 170 2.42 11.29 17.96
N MET A 171 3.55 11.98 17.87
CA MET A 171 4.78 11.54 18.50
C MET A 171 4.82 11.95 19.97
N ILE A 172 5.28 11.05 20.83
CA ILE A 172 5.48 11.27 22.27
C ILE A 172 6.86 11.92 22.50
N THR A 173 7.82 11.59 21.64
CA THR A 173 9.21 12.05 21.75
C THR A 173 9.48 13.24 20.84
N SER A 174 10.55 14.01 21.15
CA SER A 174 10.83 15.27 20.47
C SER A 174 12.27 15.40 19.95
N ARG A 175 13.16 14.46 20.29
CA ARG A 175 14.58 14.50 19.90
C ARG A 175 14.91 13.43 18.85
N TYR A 176 16.09 12.83 18.91
CA TYR A 176 16.56 11.82 17.94
C TYR A 176 15.70 10.55 17.92
N GLU A 177 15.14 10.17 19.07
CA GLU A 177 14.26 9.03 19.20
C GLU A 177 12.94 9.18 18.42
N ALA A 178 12.53 10.41 18.12
CA ALA A 178 11.31 10.69 17.37
C ALA A 178 11.33 10.12 15.95
N GLU A 179 12.49 10.02 15.32
CA GLU A 179 12.63 9.47 13.98
C GLU A 179 12.38 7.95 13.96
N LEU A 180 12.77 7.24 15.02
CA LEU A 180 12.46 5.82 15.19
C LEU A 180 10.97 5.62 15.53
N GLU A 181 10.46 6.42 16.46
CA GLU A 181 9.05 6.39 16.85
C GLU A 181 8.13 6.59 15.65
N LEU A 182 8.43 7.56 14.79
CA LEU A 182 7.67 7.85 13.58
C LEU A 182 7.63 6.64 12.61
N LEU A 183 8.78 5.98 12.41
CA LEU A 183 8.84 4.77 11.58
C LEU A 183 8.01 3.63 12.17
N VAL A 184 8.08 3.41 13.49
CA VAL A 184 7.31 2.34 14.15
C VAL A 184 5.82 2.63 14.05
N TYR A 185 5.37 3.85 14.30
CA TYR A 185 3.95 4.20 14.20
C TYR A 185 3.43 4.12 12.77
N ALA A 186 4.23 4.56 11.80
CA ALA A 186 3.89 4.41 10.39
C ALA A 186 3.75 2.93 9.98
N ALA A 187 4.70 2.08 10.43
CA ALA A 187 4.62 0.64 10.21
C ALA A 187 3.35 0.02 10.82
N TRP A 188 2.98 0.40 12.05
CA TRP A 188 1.77 -0.07 12.70
C TRP A 188 0.48 0.45 12.04
N ALA A 189 0.55 1.62 11.39
CA ALA A 189 -0.53 2.16 10.57
C ALA A 189 -0.66 1.47 9.20
N GLY A 190 0.25 0.54 8.86
CA GLY A 190 0.24 -0.18 7.59
C GLY A 190 0.98 0.54 6.45
N THR A 191 1.70 1.63 6.75
CA THR A 191 2.50 2.34 5.74
C THR A 191 3.64 1.45 5.26
N GLN A 192 3.81 1.31 3.95
CA GLN A 192 4.94 0.61 3.37
C GLN A 192 6.23 1.37 3.67
N ILE A 193 7.27 0.66 4.14
CA ILE A 193 8.59 1.23 4.39
C ILE A 193 9.60 0.49 3.51
N ILE A 194 10.33 1.23 2.69
CA ILE A 194 11.34 0.69 1.78
C ILE A 194 12.68 1.40 1.95
N SER A 195 13.75 0.78 1.45
CA SER A 195 15.10 1.32 1.51
C SER A 195 15.62 1.67 0.12
N VAL A 196 16.39 2.76 0.04
CA VAL A 196 17.21 3.09 -1.13
C VAL A 196 18.67 3.33 -0.68
N PRO A 197 19.68 2.85 -1.42
CA PRO A 197 21.07 3.08 -1.05
C PRO A 197 21.42 4.56 -1.25
N VAL A 198 22.07 5.17 -0.23
CA VAL A 198 22.53 6.55 -0.28
C VAL A 198 24.01 6.64 0.07
N LYS A 199 24.66 7.68 -0.46
CA LYS A 199 26.03 8.02 -0.13
C LYS A 199 26.07 8.73 1.21
N VAL A 200 27.18 8.57 1.95
CA VAL A 200 27.42 9.31 3.18
C VAL A 200 28.89 9.71 3.27
N TYR A 201 29.13 10.92 3.72
CA TYR A 201 30.46 11.42 4.05
C TYR A 201 30.65 11.36 5.56
N TYR A 202 31.74 10.71 5.98
CA TYR A 202 32.16 10.71 7.38
C TYR A 202 33.37 11.62 7.51
N PRO A 203 33.20 12.87 8.04
CA PRO A 203 34.33 13.73 8.27
C PRO A 203 35.33 13.12 9.29
N PRO A 204 36.61 13.52 9.27
CA PRO A 204 37.56 13.12 10.29
C PRO A 204 37.04 13.41 11.71
N ALA A 205 37.47 12.62 12.69
CA ALA A 205 36.96 12.71 14.07
C ALA A 205 37.02 14.10 14.68
N GLU A 206 38.03 14.87 14.27
CA GLU A 206 38.32 16.24 14.74
C GLU A 206 37.33 17.28 14.19
N GLU A 207 36.70 17.01 13.03
CA GLU A 207 35.75 17.89 12.34
C GLU A 207 34.28 17.54 12.59
N ARG A 208 34.02 16.45 13.33
CA ARG A 208 32.65 15.99 13.56
C ARG A 208 31.91 16.85 14.58
N VAL A 209 30.90 17.56 14.12
CA VAL A 209 29.94 18.22 15.01
C VAL A 209 28.82 17.22 15.31
N SER A 210 28.77 16.70 16.53
CA SER A 210 27.71 15.82 16.99
C SER A 210 27.04 16.39 18.24
N HIS A 211 25.73 16.59 18.13
CA HIS A 211 24.90 17.01 19.27
C HIS A 211 24.34 15.82 20.06
N PHE A 212 24.69 14.59 19.65
CA PHE A 212 24.28 13.34 20.31
C PHE A 212 25.02 13.18 21.65
N ARG A 213 24.27 12.98 22.72
CA ARG A 213 24.81 12.74 24.09
C ARG A 213 24.79 11.25 24.38
N PRO A 214 25.90 10.51 24.27
CA PRO A 214 25.90 9.05 24.17
C PRO A 214 25.12 8.33 25.27
N VAL A 215 25.33 8.69 26.54
CA VAL A 215 24.66 8.03 27.67
C VAL A 215 23.19 8.45 27.76
N TYR A 216 22.94 9.75 27.70
CA TYR A 216 21.61 10.31 27.90
C TYR A 216 20.63 9.90 26.78
N ASP A 217 21.07 10.04 25.54
CA ASP A 217 20.22 9.72 24.40
C ASP A 217 20.05 8.19 24.26
N PHE A 218 21.08 7.39 24.61
CA PHE A 218 20.96 5.93 24.67
C PHE A 218 19.91 5.48 25.70
N VAL A 219 19.91 6.07 26.90
CA VAL A 219 18.88 5.76 27.92
C VAL A 219 17.49 6.11 27.41
N ARG A 220 17.31 7.29 26.81
CA ARG A 220 16.03 7.71 26.24
C ARG A 220 15.54 6.77 25.15
N ILE A 221 16.42 6.40 24.21
CA ILE A 221 16.11 5.44 23.13
C ILE A 221 15.76 4.06 23.74
N SER A 222 16.46 3.63 24.78
CA SER A 222 16.17 2.35 25.45
C SER A 222 14.82 2.35 26.15
N ILE A 223 14.45 3.44 26.82
CA ILE A 223 13.13 3.62 27.44
C ILE A 223 12.04 3.59 26.38
N LEU A 224 12.24 4.34 25.29
CA LEU A 224 11.30 4.34 24.16
C LEU A 224 11.15 2.94 23.58
N ASN A 225 12.25 2.23 23.30
CA ASN A 225 12.21 0.86 22.76
C ASN A 225 11.45 -0.09 23.68
N THR A 226 11.64 0.00 25.00
CA THR A 226 10.90 -0.82 25.97
C THR A 226 9.41 -0.53 25.87
N PHE A 227 9.02 0.74 25.84
CA PHE A 227 7.63 1.15 25.69
C PHE A 227 7.03 0.66 24.36
N LEU A 228 7.77 0.86 23.26
CA LEU A 228 7.32 0.41 21.93
C LEU A 228 7.20 -1.12 21.84
N CYS A 229 8.07 -1.90 22.51
CA CYS A 229 7.94 -3.35 22.55
C CYS A 229 6.68 -3.81 23.30
N ILE A 230 6.37 -3.15 24.43
CA ILE A 230 5.12 -3.45 25.14
C ILE A 230 3.91 -3.09 24.28
N ALA A 231 3.93 -1.92 23.63
CA ALA A 231 2.87 -1.49 22.72
C ALA A 231 2.75 -2.44 21.50
N ALA A 232 3.88 -2.88 20.92
CA ALA A 232 3.92 -3.85 19.83
C ALA A 232 3.22 -5.16 20.18
N LEU A 233 3.38 -5.66 21.40
CA LEU A 233 2.69 -6.86 21.87
C LEU A 233 1.16 -6.70 21.76
N PHE A 234 0.61 -5.56 22.18
CA PHE A 234 -0.82 -5.28 22.06
C PHE A 234 -1.27 -5.10 20.60
N VAL A 235 -0.47 -4.46 19.78
CA VAL A 235 -0.74 -4.32 18.34
C VAL A 235 -0.79 -5.70 17.68
N TRP A 236 0.16 -6.57 17.97
CA TRP A 236 0.22 -7.93 17.44
C TRP A 236 -0.92 -8.81 17.94
N LEU A 237 -1.23 -8.77 19.23
CA LEU A 237 -2.37 -9.50 19.80
C LEU A 237 -3.68 -9.06 19.13
N ARG A 238 -3.88 -7.76 18.94
CA ARG A 238 -5.03 -7.23 18.21
C ARG A 238 -5.07 -7.74 16.76
N GLN A 239 -3.95 -7.70 16.06
CA GLN A 239 -3.87 -8.16 14.66
C GLN A 239 -4.15 -9.66 14.55
N TRP A 240 -3.60 -10.48 15.45
CA TRP A 240 -3.91 -11.90 15.51
C TRP A 240 -5.38 -12.16 15.84
N ALA A 241 -5.97 -11.43 16.79
CA ALA A 241 -7.39 -11.54 17.10
C ALA A 241 -8.26 -11.21 15.87
N TYR A 242 -7.94 -10.15 15.14
CA TYR A 242 -8.60 -9.83 13.88
C TYR A 242 -8.47 -10.94 12.85
N THR A 243 -7.28 -11.49 12.68
CA THR A 243 -7.02 -12.56 11.71
C THR A 243 -7.80 -13.82 12.05
N ILE A 244 -7.76 -14.25 13.32
CA ILE A 244 -8.50 -15.43 13.78
C ILE A 244 -10.01 -15.21 13.61
N PHE A 245 -10.52 -14.06 14.04
CA PHE A 245 -11.95 -13.76 13.91
C PHE A 245 -12.38 -13.75 12.45
N SER A 246 -11.61 -13.14 11.57
CA SER A 246 -11.92 -13.09 10.14
C SER A 246 -11.81 -14.46 9.49
N PHE A 247 -10.81 -15.26 9.86
CA PHE A 247 -10.70 -16.64 9.40
C PHE A 247 -11.93 -17.46 9.81
N CYS A 248 -12.35 -17.39 11.08
CA CYS A 248 -13.58 -18.04 11.56
C CYS A 248 -14.83 -17.56 10.83
N TYR A 249 -14.87 -16.26 10.50
CA TYR A 249 -15.97 -15.67 9.76
C TYR A 249 -16.08 -16.21 8.33
N PHE A 250 -14.95 -16.28 7.61
CA PHE A 250 -14.93 -16.88 6.25
C PHE A 250 -15.16 -18.39 6.28
N LEU A 251 -14.63 -19.07 7.29
CA LEU A 251 -14.89 -20.50 7.49
C LEU A 251 -16.38 -20.75 7.78
N GLY A 252 -17.01 -19.93 8.60
CA GLY A 252 -18.44 -19.97 8.88
C GLY A 252 -19.27 -19.77 7.60
N PHE A 253 -18.87 -18.82 6.75
CA PHE A 253 -19.48 -18.64 5.42
C PHE A 253 -19.35 -19.91 4.55
N ALA A 254 -18.14 -20.50 4.47
CA ALA A 254 -17.92 -21.70 3.67
C ALA A 254 -18.72 -22.90 4.17
N ILE A 255 -18.81 -23.08 5.49
CA ILE A 255 -19.62 -24.14 6.14
C ILE A 255 -21.12 -23.91 5.86
N ASP A 256 -21.66 -22.69 6.08
CA ASP A 256 -23.07 -22.36 5.84
C ASP A 256 -23.43 -22.63 4.36
N MET A 257 -22.60 -22.19 3.42
CA MET A 257 -22.83 -22.42 1.99
C MET A 257 -22.72 -23.89 1.60
N THR A 258 -21.81 -24.65 2.21
CA THR A 258 -21.69 -26.10 1.98
C THR A 258 -22.92 -26.83 2.47
N ILE A 259 -23.42 -26.53 3.67
CA ILE A 259 -24.63 -27.12 4.23
C ILE A 259 -25.84 -26.83 3.34
N ARG A 260 -26.00 -25.59 2.90
CA ARG A 260 -27.08 -25.19 1.98
C ARG A 260 -26.98 -25.87 0.63
N GLY A 261 -25.76 -25.99 0.07
CA GLY A 261 -25.53 -26.73 -1.18
C GLY A 261 -25.90 -28.21 -1.03
N PHE A 262 -25.55 -28.83 0.08
CA PHE A 262 -25.92 -30.21 0.36
C PHE A 262 -27.43 -30.40 0.42
N PHE A 263 -28.16 -29.59 1.18
CA PHE A 263 -29.61 -29.72 1.27
C PHE A 263 -30.34 -29.34 -0.05
N LEU A 264 -29.93 -28.24 -0.69
CA LEU A 264 -30.63 -27.77 -1.91
C LEU A 264 -30.31 -28.61 -3.15
N ILE A 265 -29.04 -28.98 -3.33
CA ILE A 265 -28.58 -29.57 -4.59
C ILE A 265 -28.38 -31.08 -4.47
N THR A 266 -27.74 -31.57 -3.39
CA THR A 266 -27.47 -32.98 -3.24
C THR A 266 -28.75 -33.77 -2.84
N LEU A 267 -29.48 -33.29 -1.82
CA LEU A 267 -30.72 -33.92 -1.38
C LEU A 267 -31.95 -33.47 -2.18
N GLY A 268 -32.03 -32.17 -2.52
CA GLY A 268 -33.16 -31.60 -3.27
C GLY A 268 -33.11 -31.85 -4.79
N GLY A 269 -31.98 -32.34 -5.29
CA GLY A 269 -31.74 -32.52 -6.72
C GLY A 269 -31.15 -31.28 -7.41
N ALA A 270 -30.25 -31.51 -8.38
CA ALA A 270 -29.53 -30.45 -9.10
C ALA A 270 -30.37 -29.78 -10.20
N THR A 271 -31.58 -29.33 -9.85
CA THR A 271 -32.47 -28.62 -10.81
C THR A 271 -31.97 -27.19 -11.05
N LYS A 272 -32.36 -26.60 -12.20
CA LYS A 272 -32.04 -25.18 -12.50
C LYS A 272 -32.56 -24.24 -11.42
N GLU A 273 -33.71 -24.49 -10.85
CA GLU A 273 -34.33 -23.70 -9.80
C GLU A 273 -33.52 -23.77 -8.51
N HIS A 274 -33.12 -24.97 -8.05
CA HIS A 274 -32.31 -25.14 -6.84
C HIS A 274 -30.91 -24.49 -6.99
N LYS A 275 -30.30 -24.61 -8.17
CA LYS A 275 -29.03 -23.94 -8.46
C LYS A 275 -29.15 -22.41 -8.43
N LEU A 276 -30.19 -21.86 -9.08
CA LEU A 276 -30.44 -20.40 -9.03
C LEU A 276 -30.73 -19.92 -7.61
N LYS A 277 -31.48 -20.71 -6.82
CA LYS A 277 -31.72 -20.41 -5.40
C LYS A 277 -30.40 -20.41 -4.60
N TYR A 278 -29.53 -21.39 -4.86
CA TYR A 278 -28.20 -21.43 -4.24
C TYR A 278 -27.36 -20.19 -4.60
N HIS A 279 -27.29 -19.82 -5.88
CA HIS A 279 -26.61 -18.61 -6.34
C HIS A 279 -27.18 -17.33 -5.71
N THR A 280 -28.52 -17.22 -5.56
CA THR A 280 -29.16 -16.09 -4.90
C THR A 280 -28.75 -15.97 -3.43
N ILE A 281 -28.65 -17.11 -2.73
CA ILE A 281 -28.16 -17.14 -1.36
C ILE A 281 -26.69 -16.76 -1.32
N LEU A 282 -25.87 -17.32 -2.23
CA LEU A 282 -24.45 -17.01 -2.35
C LEU A 282 -24.22 -15.51 -2.57
N GLN A 283 -24.96 -14.88 -3.48
CA GLN A 283 -24.90 -13.44 -3.72
C GLN A 283 -25.20 -12.63 -2.45
N ARG A 284 -26.31 -12.93 -1.76
CA ARG A 284 -26.73 -12.21 -0.55
C ARG A 284 -25.70 -12.36 0.59
N LYS A 285 -25.20 -13.58 0.76
CA LYS A 285 -24.18 -13.89 1.76
C LYS A 285 -22.84 -13.22 1.45
N SER A 286 -22.41 -13.23 0.19
CA SER A 286 -21.19 -12.54 -0.25
C SER A 286 -21.28 -11.04 -0.03
N ARG A 287 -22.44 -10.42 -0.33
CA ARG A 287 -22.71 -9.00 -0.01
C ARG A 287 -22.62 -8.74 1.49
N PHE A 288 -23.22 -9.61 2.31
CA PHE A 288 -23.13 -9.46 3.76
C PHE A 288 -21.67 -9.58 4.23
N VAL A 289 -20.93 -10.58 3.78
CA VAL A 289 -19.54 -10.83 4.18
C VAL A 289 -18.66 -9.63 3.83
N ILE A 290 -18.68 -9.15 2.58
CA ILE A 290 -17.77 -8.08 2.15
C ILE A 290 -18.05 -6.75 2.87
N ASN A 291 -19.30 -6.48 3.22
CA ASN A 291 -19.67 -5.27 3.98
C ASN A 291 -19.36 -5.34 5.47
N HIS A 292 -19.05 -6.53 6.01
CA HIS A 292 -18.82 -6.75 7.43
C HIS A 292 -17.45 -7.38 7.73
N VAL A 293 -16.49 -7.26 6.79
CA VAL A 293 -15.10 -7.65 7.09
C VAL A 293 -14.59 -6.77 8.23
N PRO A 294 -14.13 -7.35 9.35
CA PRO A 294 -13.75 -6.57 10.52
C PRO A 294 -12.68 -5.53 10.23
N GLY A 295 -12.85 -4.33 10.79
CA GLY A 295 -11.89 -3.23 10.66
C GLY A 295 -11.82 -2.60 9.27
N THR A 296 -12.72 -2.96 8.35
CA THR A 296 -12.71 -2.41 6.99
C THR A 296 -13.98 -1.65 6.68
N THR A 297 -13.90 -0.81 5.65
CA THR A 297 -15.06 -0.19 5.00
C THR A 297 -15.09 -0.60 3.55
N PHE A 298 -16.30 -0.76 2.99
CA PHE A 298 -16.48 -1.12 1.60
C PHE A 298 -17.43 -0.14 0.91
N SER A 299 -17.03 0.39 -0.24
CA SER A 299 -17.87 1.23 -1.10
C SER A 299 -18.14 0.55 -2.44
N TYR A 300 -19.40 0.59 -2.85
CA TYR A 300 -19.86 0.07 -4.14
C TYR A 300 -20.44 1.20 -4.98
N SER A 301 -20.02 1.29 -6.23
CA SER A 301 -20.51 2.27 -7.20
C SER A 301 -20.95 1.59 -8.50
N ASN A 302 -22.11 1.98 -8.99
CA ASN A 302 -22.65 1.57 -10.29
C ASN A 302 -23.23 2.81 -11.00
N PRO A 303 -22.37 3.75 -11.44
CA PRO A 303 -22.81 5.04 -11.94
C PRO A 303 -23.58 4.96 -13.26
N HIS A 304 -23.44 3.87 -14.01
CA HIS A 304 -24.09 3.67 -15.30
C HIS A 304 -25.39 2.84 -15.21
N GLY A 305 -25.81 2.46 -13.99
CA GLY A 305 -27.05 1.73 -13.76
C GLY A 305 -27.09 0.34 -14.39
N GLU A 306 -25.96 -0.39 -14.45
CA GLU A 306 -25.93 -1.76 -14.98
C GLU A 306 -26.88 -2.65 -14.16
N THR A 307 -27.79 -3.34 -14.84
CA THR A 307 -28.82 -4.19 -14.22
C THR A 307 -28.39 -5.65 -14.07
N PHE A 308 -27.38 -6.07 -14.80
CA PHE A 308 -26.88 -7.45 -14.89
C PHE A 308 -27.93 -8.45 -15.47
N GLU A 309 -28.99 -7.96 -16.09
CA GLU A 309 -30.01 -8.83 -16.73
C GLU A 309 -29.50 -9.44 -18.04
N LYS A 310 -28.75 -8.65 -18.83
CA LYS A 310 -28.12 -9.13 -20.05
C LYS A 310 -26.79 -9.80 -19.68
N PRO A 311 -26.56 -11.07 -20.08
CA PRO A 311 -25.28 -11.73 -19.89
C PRO A 311 -24.10 -10.92 -20.43
N ALA A 312 -22.95 -11.00 -19.75
CA ALA A 312 -21.74 -10.35 -20.15
C ALA A 312 -20.50 -11.18 -19.79
N MET A 313 -19.40 -10.93 -20.48
CA MET A 313 -18.09 -11.30 -19.98
C MET A 313 -17.65 -10.24 -18.99
N MET A 314 -17.77 -10.54 -17.70
CA MET A 314 -17.30 -9.67 -16.64
C MET A 314 -15.79 -9.84 -16.48
N ILE A 315 -15.06 -8.73 -16.43
CA ILE A 315 -13.63 -8.73 -16.16
C ILE A 315 -13.33 -7.82 -14.96
N SER A 316 -12.33 -8.18 -14.18
CA SER A 316 -11.84 -7.32 -13.08
C SER A 316 -10.34 -7.45 -12.93
N ASN A 317 -9.69 -6.39 -12.46
CA ASN A 317 -8.33 -6.50 -11.91
C ASN A 317 -8.35 -7.41 -10.67
N HIS A 318 -7.18 -7.94 -10.28
CA HIS A 318 -7.09 -8.96 -9.24
C HIS A 318 -6.09 -8.59 -8.16
N GLN A 319 -6.57 -8.30 -6.95
CA GLN A 319 -5.76 -7.80 -5.85
C GLN A 319 -5.69 -8.78 -4.66
N SER A 320 -6.81 -9.43 -4.33
CA SER A 320 -6.96 -10.18 -3.09
C SER A 320 -7.83 -11.43 -3.26
N HIS A 321 -7.86 -12.29 -2.25
CA HIS A 321 -8.88 -13.34 -2.15
C HIS A 321 -10.28 -12.78 -1.89
N LEU A 322 -10.39 -11.56 -1.36
CA LEU A 322 -11.66 -10.89 -1.10
C LEU A 322 -12.38 -10.45 -2.38
N ASP A 323 -11.66 -10.34 -3.49
CA ASP A 323 -12.20 -9.95 -4.80
C ASP A 323 -13.36 -10.86 -5.22
N LEU A 324 -13.22 -12.17 -4.96
CA LEU A 324 -14.28 -13.14 -5.29
C LEU A 324 -15.58 -12.83 -4.54
N MET A 325 -15.49 -12.45 -3.26
CA MET A 325 -16.68 -12.08 -2.48
C MET A 325 -17.34 -10.81 -3.03
N ALA A 326 -16.53 -9.81 -3.41
CA ALA A 326 -17.05 -8.58 -4.00
C ALA A 326 -17.71 -8.84 -5.36
N ILE A 327 -17.12 -9.68 -6.21
CA ILE A 327 -17.69 -10.02 -7.50
C ILE A 327 -18.97 -10.86 -7.36
N MET A 328 -18.98 -11.87 -6.49
CA MET A 328 -20.16 -12.72 -6.25
C MET A 328 -21.38 -11.95 -5.71
N MET A 329 -21.19 -10.76 -5.12
CA MET A 329 -22.33 -9.95 -4.65
C MET A 329 -23.09 -9.23 -5.76
N LEU A 330 -22.55 -9.14 -6.99
CA LEU A 330 -23.13 -8.34 -8.07
C LEU A 330 -24.43 -8.95 -8.62
N THR A 331 -24.40 -10.20 -9.00
CA THR A 331 -25.56 -10.89 -9.60
C THR A 331 -25.61 -12.36 -9.20
N PRO A 332 -26.80 -12.95 -9.04
CA PRO A 332 -26.94 -14.39 -8.79
C PRO A 332 -26.69 -15.23 -10.04
N LYS A 333 -26.74 -14.64 -11.23
CA LYS A 333 -26.47 -15.33 -12.49
C LYS A 333 -25.02 -15.09 -12.92
N LEU A 334 -24.07 -15.67 -12.17
CA LEU A 334 -22.65 -15.50 -12.38
C LEU A 334 -21.93 -16.86 -12.35
N ILE A 335 -21.11 -17.11 -13.36
CA ILE A 335 -20.17 -18.24 -13.41
C ILE A 335 -18.76 -17.67 -13.39
N ILE A 336 -17.94 -18.12 -12.43
CA ILE A 336 -16.54 -17.68 -12.30
C ILE A 336 -15.62 -18.77 -12.83
N LEU A 337 -14.72 -18.39 -13.74
CA LEU A 337 -13.67 -19.29 -14.20
C LEU A 337 -12.49 -19.24 -13.21
N THR A 338 -12.12 -20.41 -12.69
CA THR A 338 -11.13 -20.54 -11.64
C THR A 338 -9.92 -21.37 -12.08
N LYS A 339 -8.81 -21.25 -11.37
CA LYS A 339 -7.68 -22.16 -11.56
C LYS A 339 -8.01 -23.53 -10.94
N ASN A 340 -7.42 -24.59 -11.51
CA ASN A 340 -7.67 -25.97 -11.08
C ASN A 340 -7.39 -26.21 -9.58
N TRP A 341 -6.36 -25.56 -9.00
CA TRP A 341 -6.07 -25.70 -7.57
C TRP A 341 -7.18 -25.11 -6.66
N VAL A 342 -7.91 -24.08 -7.12
CA VAL A 342 -9.04 -23.49 -6.38
C VAL A 342 -10.21 -24.46 -6.34
N TRP A 343 -10.45 -25.14 -7.44
CA TRP A 343 -11.46 -26.20 -7.55
C TRP A 343 -11.25 -27.35 -6.53
N HIS A 344 -9.99 -27.70 -6.27
CA HIS A 344 -9.64 -28.76 -5.33
C HIS A 344 -9.37 -28.26 -3.91
N ASN A 345 -9.54 -26.97 -3.65
CA ASN A 345 -9.34 -26.39 -2.32
C ASN A 345 -10.38 -26.97 -1.33
N PRO A 346 -9.96 -27.49 -0.15
CA PRO A 346 -10.87 -28.11 0.80
C PRO A 346 -11.90 -27.16 1.39
N PHE A 347 -11.61 -25.86 1.46
CA PHE A 347 -12.51 -24.87 2.07
C PHE A 347 -13.50 -24.28 1.06
N TYR A 348 -13.02 -23.89 -0.13
CA TYR A 348 -13.84 -23.22 -1.14
C TYR A 348 -14.31 -24.15 -2.25
N GLY A 349 -13.58 -25.24 -2.50
CA GLY A 349 -13.84 -26.15 -3.63
C GLY A 349 -15.25 -26.75 -3.62
N ILE A 350 -15.82 -27.04 -2.44
CA ILE A 350 -17.18 -27.54 -2.34
C ILE A 350 -18.19 -26.44 -2.72
N VAL A 351 -18.00 -25.23 -2.20
CA VAL A 351 -18.90 -24.09 -2.47
C VAL A 351 -18.94 -23.75 -3.96
N ILE A 352 -17.77 -23.68 -4.61
CA ILE A 352 -17.67 -23.35 -6.03
C ILE A 352 -18.20 -24.47 -6.95
N ARG A 353 -18.10 -25.74 -6.54
CA ARG A 353 -18.72 -26.85 -7.27
C ARG A 353 -20.24 -26.80 -7.20
N TYR A 354 -20.82 -26.46 -6.06
CA TYR A 354 -22.26 -26.23 -5.95
C TYR A 354 -22.74 -25.01 -6.76
N ALA A 355 -21.87 -24.02 -6.95
CA ALA A 355 -22.13 -22.84 -7.77
C ALA A 355 -21.84 -23.03 -9.26
N ASP A 356 -21.56 -24.26 -9.73
CA ASP A 356 -21.21 -24.55 -11.13
C ASP A 356 -20.08 -23.64 -11.67
N PHE A 357 -19.12 -23.26 -10.83
CA PHE A 357 -17.94 -22.55 -11.32
C PHE A 357 -17.01 -23.54 -12.00
N PHE A 358 -16.33 -23.14 -13.06
CA PHE A 358 -15.53 -24.05 -13.87
C PHE A 358 -14.03 -23.79 -13.69
N PRO A 359 -13.21 -24.87 -13.66
CA PRO A 359 -11.78 -24.71 -13.84
C PRO A 359 -11.48 -24.31 -15.28
N ILE A 360 -10.56 -23.39 -15.47
CA ILE A 360 -10.11 -22.99 -16.80
C ILE A 360 -9.47 -24.20 -17.49
N SER A 361 -10.02 -24.60 -18.62
CA SER A 361 -9.49 -25.65 -19.49
C SER A 361 -9.80 -25.30 -20.95
N ASP A 362 -8.95 -25.74 -21.87
CA ASP A 362 -9.15 -25.51 -23.31
C ASP A 362 -9.97 -26.65 -23.96
N THR A 363 -10.94 -27.19 -23.23
CA THR A 363 -11.74 -28.29 -23.72
C THR A 363 -13.01 -27.80 -24.41
N GLU A 364 -13.39 -28.47 -25.51
CA GLU A 364 -14.66 -28.22 -26.22
C GLU A 364 -15.85 -28.36 -25.28
N GLN A 365 -15.79 -29.30 -24.34
CA GLN A 365 -16.83 -29.48 -23.34
C GLN A 365 -17.04 -28.24 -22.46
N MET A 366 -15.96 -27.61 -21.97
CA MET A 366 -16.09 -26.36 -21.20
C MET A 366 -16.79 -25.27 -22.01
N MET A 367 -16.46 -25.14 -23.29
CA MET A 367 -17.10 -24.16 -24.17
C MET A 367 -18.60 -24.42 -24.35
N ASN A 368 -19.00 -25.68 -24.50
CA ASN A 368 -20.40 -26.08 -24.63
C ASN A 368 -21.17 -25.82 -23.33
N ASP A 369 -20.56 -26.15 -22.17
CA ASP A 369 -21.15 -25.89 -20.85
C ASP A 369 -21.34 -24.39 -20.61
N LEU A 370 -20.34 -23.56 -20.99
CA LEU A 370 -20.43 -22.09 -20.87
C LEU A 370 -21.52 -21.53 -21.80
N LYS A 371 -21.64 -22.02 -23.05
CA LYS A 371 -22.72 -21.60 -23.97
C LYS A 371 -24.09 -21.87 -23.39
N MET A 372 -24.31 -23.06 -22.85
CA MET A 372 -25.59 -23.41 -22.20
C MET A 372 -25.88 -22.46 -21.02
N LYS A 373 -24.86 -22.11 -20.20
CA LYS A 373 -25.04 -21.19 -19.08
C LYS A 373 -25.34 -19.75 -19.53
N VAL A 374 -24.72 -19.30 -20.61
CA VAL A 374 -25.00 -17.98 -21.21
C VAL A 374 -26.43 -17.93 -21.76
N GLU A 375 -26.90 -18.99 -22.41
CA GLU A 375 -28.28 -19.11 -22.86
C GLU A 375 -29.29 -19.14 -21.69
N GLU A 376 -28.91 -19.68 -20.53
CA GLU A 376 -29.68 -19.60 -19.28
C GLU A 376 -29.65 -18.19 -18.64
N GLY A 377 -28.91 -17.24 -19.22
CA GLY A 377 -28.79 -15.85 -18.78
C GLY A 377 -27.67 -15.61 -17.76
N TYR A 378 -26.68 -16.50 -17.62
CA TYR A 378 -25.54 -16.30 -16.75
C TYR A 378 -24.45 -15.49 -17.43
N SER A 379 -23.88 -14.55 -16.70
CA SER A 379 -22.63 -13.87 -17.05
C SER A 379 -21.42 -14.75 -16.69
N VAL A 380 -20.33 -14.58 -17.43
CA VAL A 380 -19.07 -15.29 -17.19
C VAL A 380 -18.05 -14.29 -16.63
N MET A 381 -17.35 -14.64 -15.56
CA MET A 381 -16.36 -13.79 -14.92
C MET A 381 -14.97 -14.39 -15.00
N ILE A 382 -13.99 -13.57 -15.37
CA ILE A 382 -12.58 -13.94 -15.37
C ILE A 382 -11.70 -12.75 -14.95
N PHE A 383 -10.61 -13.02 -14.22
CA PHE A 383 -9.56 -12.06 -13.95
C PHE A 383 -8.51 -12.12 -15.07
N PRO A 384 -8.44 -11.12 -15.97
CA PRO A 384 -7.57 -11.19 -17.14
C PRO A 384 -6.08 -11.14 -16.81
N GLU A 385 -5.71 -10.71 -15.62
CA GLU A 385 -4.33 -10.73 -15.12
C GLU A 385 -3.84 -12.16 -14.80
N GLY A 386 -4.74 -13.11 -14.60
CA GLY A 386 -4.42 -14.49 -14.28
C GLY A 386 -3.79 -14.73 -12.91
N THR A 387 -3.37 -13.70 -12.21
CA THR A 387 -2.82 -13.78 -10.85
C THR A 387 -3.07 -12.47 -10.10
N ARG A 388 -3.09 -12.54 -8.77
CA ARG A 388 -3.23 -11.34 -7.92
C ARG A 388 -2.01 -10.45 -8.03
N SER A 389 -2.22 -9.13 -8.07
CA SER A 389 -1.18 -8.12 -7.91
C SER A 389 -0.54 -8.22 -6.51
N GLU A 390 0.72 -7.83 -6.39
CA GLU A 390 1.42 -7.76 -5.10
C GLU A 390 1.41 -6.33 -4.53
N ASP A 391 1.30 -5.35 -5.41
CA ASP A 391 1.45 -3.92 -5.12
C ASP A 391 0.24 -3.08 -5.57
N GLY A 392 -0.86 -3.74 -5.92
CA GLY A 392 -2.08 -3.08 -6.40
C GLY A 392 -2.00 -2.54 -7.83
N ARG A 393 -0.88 -2.70 -8.54
CA ARG A 393 -0.75 -2.26 -9.94
C ARG A 393 -1.51 -3.17 -10.87
N ILE A 394 -2.04 -2.59 -11.94
CA ILE A 394 -2.67 -3.33 -13.01
C ILE A 394 -1.59 -4.11 -13.78
N GLN A 395 -1.72 -5.42 -13.80
CA GLN A 395 -0.81 -6.29 -14.53
C GLN A 395 -1.27 -6.45 -15.98
N ARG A 396 -0.40 -7.05 -16.80
CA ARG A 396 -0.74 -7.34 -18.19
C ARG A 396 -1.97 -8.22 -18.29
N PHE A 397 -2.92 -7.85 -19.15
CA PHE A 397 -4.09 -8.66 -19.45
C PHE A 397 -3.78 -9.77 -20.46
N HIS A 398 -4.19 -10.98 -20.10
CA HIS A 398 -4.17 -12.13 -21.00
C HIS A 398 -5.37 -12.11 -21.95
N ARG A 399 -5.17 -12.57 -23.17
CA ARG A 399 -6.17 -12.55 -24.23
C ARG A 399 -7.31 -13.52 -24.02
N GLY A 400 -7.18 -14.54 -23.15
CA GLY A 400 -8.13 -15.62 -22.97
C GLY A 400 -9.55 -15.17 -22.63
N ALA A 401 -9.70 -14.19 -21.72
CA ALA A 401 -11.01 -13.63 -21.36
C ALA A 401 -11.75 -13.02 -22.57
N PHE A 402 -11.02 -12.27 -23.38
CA PHE A 402 -11.55 -11.55 -24.54
C PHE A 402 -11.84 -12.50 -25.70
N TYR A 403 -11.02 -13.53 -25.87
CA TYR A 403 -11.27 -14.60 -26.83
C TYR A 403 -12.55 -15.38 -26.48
N LEU A 404 -12.74 -15.73 -25.21
CA LEU A 404 -13.96 -16.38 -24.73
C LEU A 404 -15.18 -15.49 -24.92
N ALA A 405 -15.08 -14.19 -24.65
CA ALA A 405 -16.17 -13.24 -24.89
C ALA A 405 -16.61 -13.23 -26.36
N GLU A 406 -15.65 -13.19 -27.29
CA GLU A 406 -15.91 -13.23 -28.73
C GLU A 406 -16.57 -14.55 -29.14
N GLN A 407 -16.10 -15.70 -28.64
CA GLN A 407 -16.67 -17.03 -28.95
C GLN A 407 -18.09 -17.24 -28.38
N LEU A 408 -18.40 -16.58 -27.26
CA LEU A 408 -19.68 -16.63 -26.58
C LEU A 408 -20.64 -15.52 -27.00
N GLY A 409 -20.20 -14.57 -27.85
CA GLY A 409 -21.00 -13.43 -28.27
C GLY A 409 -21.39 -12.49 -27.13
N LEU A 410 -20.52 -12.33 -26.13
CA LEU A 410 -20.76 -11.53 -24.93
C LEU A 410 -20.10 -10.15 -25.01
N ASP A 411 -20.83 -9.12 -24.60
CA ASP A 411 -20.26 -7.81 -24.32
C ASP A 411 -19.25 -7.93 -23.15
N ILE A 412 -18.29 -6.99 -23.08
CA ILE A 412 -17.39 -6.89 -21.94
C ILE A 412 -18.00 -5.97 -20.89
N LEU A 413 -18.08 -6.43 -19.64
CA LEU A 413 -18.49 -5.63 -18.49
C LEU A 413 -17.30 -5.49 -17.52
N PRO A 414 -16.60 -4.35 -17.55
CA PRO A 414 -15.47 -4.13 -16.67
C PRO A 414 -15.91 -3.78 -15.25
N VAL A 415 -15.24 -4.35 -14.26
CA VAL A 415 -15.41 -4.05 -12.83
C VAL A 415 -14.06 -3.68 -12.24
N PHE A 416 -13.92 -2.48 -11.74
CA PHE A 416 -12.70 -2.01 -11.13
C PHE A 416 -12.75 -2.16 -9.61
N ILE A 417 -11.71 -2.73 -9.02
CA ILE A 417 -11.57 -2.88 -7.57
C ILE A 417 -10.28 -2.17 -7.11
N ASP A 418 -10.34 -1.58 -5.90
CA ASP A 418 -9.19 -0.89 -5.30
C ASP A 418 -9.14 -1.05 -3.79
N GLY A 419 -7.93 -1.06 -3.20
CA GLY A 419 -7.68 -1.18 -1.77
C GLY A 419 -7.78 -2.60 -1.19
N PHE A 420 -8.13 -3.59 -1.97
CA PHE A 420 -8.23 -4.97 -1.50
C PHE A 420 -6.88 -5.60 -1.16
N GLU A 421 -5.82 -5.24 -1.89
CA GLU A 421 -4.45 -5.67 -1.62
C GLU A 421 -3.92 -5.12 -0.29
N GLN A 422 -4.41 -3.95 0.14
CA GLN A 422 -4.03 -3.35 1.43
C GLN A 422 -4.70 -4.09 2.58
N VAL A 423 -5.95 -4.52 2.40
CA VAL A 423 -6.73 -5.24 3.43
C VAL A 423 -6.25 -6.68 3.59
N LEU A 424 -6.06 -7.41 2.49
CA LEU A 424 -5.52 -8.77 2.52
C LEU A 424 -4.47 -8.95 1.42
N PRO A 425 -3.20 -8.62 1.69
CA PRO A 425 -2.11 -8.74 0.74
C PRO A 425 -1.91 -10.18 0.23
N LYS A 426 -1.38 -10.34 -0.99
CA LYS A 426 -1.19 -11.63 -1.66
C LYS A 426 -0.40 -12.66 -0.83
N LYS A 427 0.61 -12.21 -0.09
CA LYS A 427 1.53 -13.05 0.70
C LYS A 427 1.21 -13.04 2.20
N SER A 428 0.15 -12.36 2.61
CA SER A 428 -0.24 -12.25 4.02
C SER A 428 -1.47 -13.10 4.32
N TRP A 429 -1.50 -13.65 5.53
CA TRP A 429 -2.69 -14.25 6.14
C TRP A 429 -3.38 -13.26 7.09
N HIS A 430 -2.76 -12.10 7.34
CA HIS A 430 -3.25 -11.08 8.24
C HIS A 430 -4.15 -10.10 7.50
N LEU A 431 -5.33 -9.87 8.03
CA LEU A 431 -6.21 -8.80 7.61
C LEU A 431 -5.75 -7.49 8.25
N HIS A 432 -5.73 -6.45 7.44
CA HIS A 432 -5.43 -5.10 7.88
C HIS A 432 -6.69 -4.24 7.79
N PRO A 433 -6.88 -3.30 8.72
CA PRO A 433 -7.90 -2.27 8.56
C PRO A 433 -7.66 -1.47 7.28
N GLY A 434 -8.74 -1.13 6.57
CA GLY A 434 -8.61 -0.37 5.33
C GLY A 434 -9.94 -0.10 4.65
N HIS A 435 -9.86 0.61 3.53
CA HIS A 435 -10.99 0.90 2.66
C HIS A 435 -10.88 0.07 1.38
N MET A 436 -11.94 -0.62 1.03
CA MET A 436 -12.09 -1.34 -0.23
C MET A 436 -13.16 -0.65 -1.08
N SER A 437 -12.93 -0.55 -2.37
CA SER A 437 -13.90 0.02 -3.30
C SER A 437 -14.09 -0.87 -4.51
N MET A 438 -15.31 -0.89 -5.04
CA MET A 438 -15.66 -1.57 -6.29
C MET A 438 -16.57 -0.68 -7.13
N GLU A 439 -16.22 -0.51 -8.39
CA GLU A 439 -16.99 0.26 -9.36
C GLU A 439 -17.30 -0.60 -10.60
N VAL A 440 -18.57 -0.60 -11.00
CA VAL A 440 -19.01 -1.16 -12.27
C VAL A 440 -18.83 -0.09 -13.34
N MET A 441 -17.93 -0.35 -14.28
CA MET A 441 -17.63 0.57 -15.38
C MET A 441 -18.62 0.41 -16.56
N PRO A 442 -18.60 1.31 -17.54
CA PRO A 442 -19.48 1.21 -18.70
C PRO A 442 -19.29 -0.11 -19.44
N ARG A 443 -20.41 -0.73 -19.83
CA ARG A 443 -20.42 -1.92 -20.68
C ARG A 443 -19.85 -1.60 -22.05
N GLU A 444 -18.91 -2.39 -22.51
CA GLU A 444 -18.31 -2.27 -23.83
C GLU A 444 -19.06 -3.21 -24.80
N THR A 445 -19.76 -2.62 -25.74
CA THR A 445 -20.62 -3.33 -26.71
C THR A 445 -20.02 -3.33 -28.11
N GLU A 446 -18.90 -2.62 -28.31
CA GLU A 446 -18.26 -2.54 -29.62
C GLU A 446 -17.64 -3.89 -30.00
N ALA A 447 -17.97 -4.40 -31.18
CA ALA A 447 -17.43 -5.66 -31.69
C ALA A 447 -15.98 -5.49 -32.21
N LEU A 448 -15.07 -5.23 -31.30
CA LEU A 448 -13.63 -5.22 -31.59
C LEU A 448 -13.10 -6.66 -31.48
N GLY A 449 -12.23 -7.09 -32.39
CA GLY A 449 -11.58 -8.40 -32.26
C GLY A 449 -10.82 -8.53 -30.92
N TYR A 450 -10.79 -9.72 -30.33
CA TYR A 450 -10.27 -9.97 -28.97
C TYR A 450 -8.88 -9.37 -28.70
N ARG A 451 -8.01 -9.27 -29.72
CA ARG A 451 -6.66 -8.67 -29.56
C ARG A 451 -6.71 -7.16 -29.34
N VAL A 452 -7.62 -6.46 -30.00
CA VAL A 452 -7.81 -5.01 -29.89
C VAL A 452 -8.50 -4.73 -28.56
N MET A 453 -9.55 -5.48 -28.25
CA MET A 453 -10.31 -5.39 -27.01
C MET A 453 -9.40 -5.59 -25.77
N THR A 454 -8.48 -6.56 -25.81
CA THR A 454 -7.51 -6.77 -24.72
C THR A 454 -6.69 -5.51 -24.44
N ARG A 455 -6.19 -4.84 -25.49
CA ARG A 455 -5.38 -3.62 -25.34
C ARG A 455 -6.22 -2.44 -24.86
N LYS A 456 -7.41 -2.25 -25.44
CA LYS A 456 -8.36 -1.20 -25.05
C LYS A 456 -8.70 -1.31 -23.56
N MET A 457 -9.11 -2.48 -23.10
CA MET A 457 -9.48 -2.69 -21.70
C MET A 457 -8.28 -2.54 -20.74
N HIS A 458 -7.12 -3.03 -21.10
CA HIS A 458 -5.92 -2.84 -20.30
C HIS A 458 -5.60 -1.34 -20.12
N GLN A 459 -5.70 -0.54 -21.19
CA GLN A 459 -5.50 0.91 -21.13
C GLN A 459 -6.55 1.60 -20.23
N VAL A 460 -7.83 1.22 -20.36
CA VAL A 460 -8.92 1.75 -19.50
C VAL A 460 -8.63 1.51 -18.01
N TYR A 461 -8.13 0.32 -17.65
CA TYR A 461 -7.78 0.03 -16.25
C TYR A 461 -6.54 0.79 -15.79
N LEU A 462 -5.55 1.00 -16.66
CA LEU A 462 -4.38 1.82 -16.32
C LEU A 462 -4.76 3.28 -16.06
N GLU A 463 -5.61 3.86 -16.91
CA GLU A 463 -6.13 5.22 -16.74
C GLU A 463 -6.99 5.37 -15.48
N LYS A 464 -7.78 4.33 -15.15
CA LYS A 464 -8.61 4.32 -13.94
C LYS A 464 -7.79 4.23 -12.66
N LYS A 465 -6.65 3.53 -12.68
CA LYS A 465 -5.75 3.39 -11.52
C LYS A 465 -4.87 4.64 -11.34
N GLY A 466 -4.58 5.39 -12.40
CA GLY A 466 -3.93 6.70 -12.52
C GLY A 466 -2.94 7.20 -12.10
#